data_e8c02351dd4e1681bd9c21904a765eaf
#
_entry.id   e8c02351dd4e1681bd9c21904a765eaf
#
_cell.length_a   1.000
_cell.length_b   1.000
_cell.length_c   1.000
_cell.angle_alpha   90.00
_cell.angle_beta   90.00
_cell.angle_gamma   90.00
#
_symmetry.space_group_name_H-M   'P 1'
#
loop_
_entity.id
_entity.type
_entity.pdbx_description
1 polymer ?
#
loop_
_entity_poly.entity_id
_entity_poly.type
_entity_poly.pdbx_seq_one_letter_code
_entity_poly.pdbx_strand_id
1 'polypeptide(L)'
;DEELRARIGEIGVNAAKAVDYVGAGTIEGLFSVNGDPTRPEPEYFFLEMNTRVQVEHCVTEMTTGIDIVKEGIKAAAGEELSYRQEDIELRGHAIECRINAEDASKNFAPAPGKIGAYLEPSGPGVRVDSGVGAGGEVSPMYDPMVAKLIVWDADREQATQRMLRALGEYEIEGLKTLIPFHQALLATEQWAKGETCRDLLEDKAWLKTLAFPAPTPPSDDAGEEQKVEQSYEVEVSGQRFDVRVVGPPFAGGEGVGGGGANGSAAGGRAAPKRKQRKSSSGGGPDTLSSPLQGNMWKVLVKQGDTVEEGQLLCIIEAMKMENEITAHKAGKIVELPISEGAPIAAGAPIATIKSPE
;
A
#
# COMPACT_ATOMS: atom_id res chain seq x y z
N ASP A 1 6.64 25.61 21.53
CA ASP A 1 7.70 25.98 22.47
C ASP A 1 7.86 24.88 23.53
N GLU A 2 8.89 24.96 24.36
CA GLU A 2 9.24 23.92 25.35
C GLU A 2 8.21 23.86 26.51
N GLU A 3 7.64 25.01 26.91
CA GLU A 3 6.64 25.07 27.96
C GLU A 3 5.36 24.32 27.58
N LEU A 4 4.89 24.54 26.33
CA LEU A 4 3.74 23.83 25.79
C LEU A 4 4.01 22.32 25.65
N ARG A 5 5.19 21.94 25.21
CA ARG A 5 5.62 20.55 25.13
C ARG A 5 5.58 19.87 26.48
N ALA A 6 6.16 20.52 27.50
CA ALA A 6 6.17 20.00 28.86
C ALA A 6 4.75 19.83 29.42
N ARG A 7 3.87 20.81 29.20
CA ARG A 7 2.46 20.76 29.62
C ARG A 7 1.71 19.61 28.96
N ILE A 8 1.84 19.42 27.65
CA ILE A 8 1.19 18.31 26.92
C ILE A 8 1.76 16.97 27.40
N GLY A 9 3.07 16.87 27.59
CA GLY A 9 3.72 15.68 28.11
C GLY A 9 3.22 15.30 29.50
N GLU A 10 3.03 16.28 30.40
CA GLU A 10 2.48 16.07 31.76
C GLU A 10 1.03 15.53 31.67
N ILE A 11 0.20 16.04 30.80
CA ILE A 11 -1.16 15.52 30.57
C ILE A 11 -1.12 14.04 30.17
N GLY A 12 -0.24 13.66 29.24
CA GLY A 12 -0.04 12.28 28.82
C GLY A 12 0.40 11.37 29.97
N VAL A 13 1.38 11.79 30.76
CA VAL A 13 1.87 11.06 31.92
C VAL A 13 0.76 10.88 32.97
N ASN A 14 0.00 11.94 33.29
CA ASN A 14 -1.08 11.89 34.25
C ASN A 14 -2.23 10.99 33.80
N ALA A 15 -2.57 10.98 32.51
CA ALA A 15 -3.59 10.08 31.97
C ALA A 15 -3.15 8.60 32.08
N ALA A 16 -1.91 8.27 31.77
CA ALA A 16 -1.38 6.91 31.91
C ALA A 16 -1.35 6.46 33.39
N LYS A 17 -0.92 7.34 34.30
CA LYS A 17 -0.91 7.08 35.74
C LYS A 17 -2.30 6.89 36.36
N ALA A 18 -3.31 7.61 35.85
CA ALA A 18 -4.69 7.51 36.36
C ALA A 18 -5.32 6.12 36.16
N VAL A 19 -4.77 5.33 35.22
CA VAL A 19 -5.23 3.97 34.91
C VAL A 19 -4.18 2.89 35.17
N ASP A 20 -3.09 3.24 35.88
CA ASP A 20 -1.97 2.35 36.19
C ASP A 20 -1.43 1.62 34.97
N TYR A 21 -1.33 2.35 33.82
CA TYR A 21 -0.95 1.76 32.55
C TYR A 21 0.53 1.37 32.52
N VAL A 22 0.80 0.12 32.07
CA VAL A 22 2.14 -0.42 31.90
C VAL A 22 2.28 -0.91 30.45
N GLY A 23 3.27 -0.40 29.74
CA GLY A 23 3.56 -0.77 28.35
C GLY A 23 3.72 0.44 27.43
N ALA A 24 3.97 0.17 26.14
CA ALA A 24 3.98 1.20 25.12
C ALA A 24 2.56 1.68 24.83
N GLY A 25 2.37 2.99 24.77
CA GLY A 25 1.06 3.59 24.50
C GLY A 25 1.19 5.02 24.00
N THR A 26 0.10 5.54 23.45
CA THR A 26 0.01 6.91 22.95
C THR A 26 -1.27 7.57 23.43
N ILE A 27 -1.16 8.77 23.93
CA ILE A 27 -2.30 9.62 24.30
C ILE A 27 -2.48 10.64 23.20
N GLU A 28 -3.66 10.66 22.62
CA GLU A 28 -4.04 11.55 21.54
C GLU A 28 -4.98 12.64 22.03
N GLY A 29 -4.80 13.84 21.48
CA GLY A 29 -5.63 14.99 21.82
C GLY A 29 -5.68 16.03 20.72
N LEU A 30 -6.66 16.89 20.82
CA LEU A 30 -6.80 18.09 20.00
C LEU A 30 -6.25 19.29 20.77
N PHE A 31 -5.44 20.07 20.06
CA PHE A 31 -4.92 21.31 20.59
C PHE A 31 -5.52 22.48 19.82
N SER A 32 -6.27 23.37 20.51
CA SER A 32 -6.85 24.56 19.91
C SER A 32 -5.82 25.68 19.87
N VAL A 33 -5.36 26.02 18.67
CA VAL A 33 -4.41 27.15 18.45
C VAL A 33 -5.11 28.49 18.28
N ASN A 34 -6.38 28.48 17.87
CA ASN A 34 -7.20 29.68 17.70
C ASN A 34 -8.24 29.69 18.80
N GLY A 35 -7.88 30.28 19.95
CA GLY A 35 -8.77 30.34 21.10
C GLY A 35 -10.14 30.91 20.72
N ASP A 36 -11.20 30.32 21.28
CA ASP A 36 -12.49 30.96 21.44
C ASP A 36 -12.23 32.37 22.01
N PRO A 37 -12.78 33.45 21.44
CA PRO A 37 -12.64 34.79 22.01
C PRO A 37 -13.01 34.88 23.48
N THR A 38 -13.82 33.93 23.98
CA THR A 38 -14.18 33.77 25.38
C THR A 38 -13.17 32.95 26.19
N ARG A 39 -12.24 32.26 25.51
CA ARG A 39 -11.17 31.42 26.08
C ARG A 39 -9.87 31.66 25.30
N PRO A 40 -9.16 32.74 25.57
CA PRO A 40 -7.99 33.16 24.77
C PRO A 40 -6.77 32.27 24.92
N GLU A 41 -6.74 31.39 25.94
CA GLU A 41 -5.64 30.44 26.14
C GLU A 41 -5.82 29.19 25.29
N PRO A 42 -4.72 28.67 24.68
CA PRO A 42 -4.77 27.40 23.98
C PRO A 42 -5.21 26.25 24.90
N GLU A 43 -6.20 25.49 24.46
CA GLU A 43 -6.73 24.34 25.23
C GLU A 43 -6.36 23.03 24.57
N TYR A 44 -6.03 22.03 25.40
CA TYR A 44 -5.82 20.65 24.99
C TYR A 44 -7.05 19.81 25.38
N PHE A 45 -7.59 19.09 24.42
CA PHE A 45 -8.72 18.18 24.60
C PHE A 45 -8.25 16.76 24.41
N PHE A 46 -8.33 15.94 25.44
CA PHE A 46 -8.05 14.50 25.37
C PHE A 46 -9.07 13.83 24.44
N LEU A 47 -8.59 12.98 23.52
CA LEU A 47 -9.42 12.17 22.63
C LEU A 47 -9.46 10.73 23.08
N GLU A 48 -8.32 10.06 23.02
CA GLU A 48 -8.22 8.64 23.33
C GLU A 48 -6.80 8.26 23.80
N MET A 49 -6.70 7.07 24.36
CA MET A 49 -5.43 6.40 24.63
C MET A 49 -5.35 5.12 23.80
N ASN A 50 -4.33 5.01 22.99
CA ASN A 50 -3.99 3.78 22.29
C ASN A 50 -3.06 2.95 23.18
N THR A 51 -3.56 1.83 23.70
CA THR A 51 -2.82 0.93 24.60
C THR A 51 -1.97 -0.09 23.85
N ARG A 52 -1.24 0.37 22.85
CA ARG A 52 -0.37 -0.40 21.95
C ARG A 52 0.70 0.50 21.38
N VAL A 53 1.72 -0.09 20.75
CA VAL A 53 2.62 0.65 19.88
C VAL A 53 1.86 1.13 18.62
N GLN A 54 2.12 2.36 18.19
CA GLN A 54 1.56 2.90 16.95
C GLN A 54 2.48 2.63 15.75
N VAL A 55 1.93 2.76 14.54
CA VAL A 55 2.68 2.56 13.29
C VAL A 55 3.88 3.48 13.24
N GLU A 56 3.70 4.75 13.61
CA GLU A 56 4.66 5.84 13.54
C GLU A 56 5.69 5.88 14.70
N HIS A 57 5.75 4.86 15.56
CA HIS A 57 6.76 4.79 16.63
C HIS A 57 8.20 4.93 16.11
N CYS A 58 8.43 4.54 14.86
CA CYS A 58 9.75 4.60 14.24
C CYS A 58 10.32 6.01 14.16
N VAL A 59 9.48 7.05 14.03
CA VAL A 59 9.91 8.45 14.04
C VAL A 59 10.52 8.81 15.40
N THR A 60 9.88 8.40 16.49
CA THR A 60 10.40 8.60 17.85
C THR A 60 11.68 7.81 18.07
N GLU A 61 11.74 6.55 17.60
CA GLU A 61 12.94 5.73 17.69
C GLU A 61 14.13 6.35 16.97
N MET A 62 13.93 6.88 15.76
CA MET A 62 14.99 7.50 14.97
C MET A 62 15.51 8.82 15.58
N THR A 63 14.66 9.56 16.30
CA THR A 63 15.03 10.83 16.92
C THR A 63 15.57 10.69 18.31
N THR A 64 15.25 9.59 19.04
CA THR A 64 15.70 9.36 20.43
C THR A 64 16.79 8.30 20.54
N GLY A 65 16.87 7.37 19.58
CA GLY A 65 17.73 6.17 19.65
C GLY A 65 17.18 5.08 20.57
N ILE A 66 15.92 5.19 21.01
CA ILE A 66 15.27 4.21 21.90
C ILE A 66 14.44 3.23 21.07
N ASP A 67 14.62 1.94 21.30
CA ASP A 67 13.79 0.87 20.71
C ASP A 67 12.52 0.69 21.58
N ILE A 68 11.43 1.34 21.16
CA ILE A 68 10.15 1.36 21.89
C ILE A 68 9.55 -0.04 21.97
N VAL A 69 9.69 -0.85 20.93
CA VAL A 69 9.18 -2.23 20.89
C VAL A 69 9.89 -3.08 21.92
N LYS A 70 11.22 -3.00 21.98
CA LYS A 70 12.04 -3.73 22.94
C LYS A 70 11.75 -3.32 24.38
N GLU A 71 11.65 -2.01 24.65
CA GLU A 71 11.29 -1.52 25.99
C GLU A 71 9.86 -1.91 26.38
N GLY A 72 8.92 -1.92 25.43
CA GLY A 72 7.57 -2.43 25.65
C GLY A 72 7.54 -3.91 26.01
N ILE A 73 8.39 -4.75 25.42
CA ILE A 73 8.53 -6.18 25.76
C ILE A 73 9.12 -6.33 27.18
N LYS A 74 10.13 -5.55 27.52
CA LYS A 74 10.70 -5.55 28.89
C LYS A 74 9.67 -5.15 29.94
N ALA A 75 8.92 -4.07 29.70
CA ALA A 75 7.84 -3.63 30.58
C ALA A 75 6.79 -4.74 30.76
N ALA A 76 6.40 -5.44 29.69
CA ALA A 76 5.49 -6.57 29.77
C ALA A 76 6.06 -7.78 30.54
N ALA A 77 7.38 -7.95 30.55
CA ALA A 77 8.07 -8.94 31.36
C ALA A 77 8.19 -8.54 32.84
N GLY A 78 7.80 -7.33 33.22
CA GLY A 78 7.91 -6.78 34.55
C GLY A 78 9.28 -6.20 34.91
N GLU A 79 10.09 -5.92 33.86
CA GLU A 79 11.39 -5.28 34.01
C GLU A 79 11.25 -3.75 34.04
N GLU A 80 12.21 -3.08 34.66
CA GLU A 80 12.30 -1.63 34.63
C GLU A 80 12.78 -1.14 33.26
N LEU A 81 12.37 0.08 32.87
CA LEU A 81 12.87 0.71 31.65
C LEU A 81 14.38 0.95 31.73
N SER A 82 15.07 0.86 30.60
CA SER A 82 16.51 1.08 30.51
C SER A 82 16.91 2.56 30.60
N TYR A 83 15.93 3.48 30.59
CA TYR A 83 16.14 4.92 30.50
C TYR A 83 15.27 5.65 31.53
N ARG A 84 15.71 6.82 31.96
CA ARG A 84 14.91 7.80 32.70
C ARG A 84 14.44 8.87 31.72
N GLN A 85 13.40 9.62 32.09
CA GLN A 85 12.86 10.68 31.24
C GLN A 85 13.91 11.77 30.93
N GLU A 86 14.76 12.10 31.88
CA GLU A 86 15.84 13.08 31.73
C GLU A 86 16.97 12.65 30.77
N ASP A 87 17.10 11.34 30.51
CA ASP A 87 18.11 10.80 29.59
C ASP A 87 17.68 10.90 28.12
N ILE A 88 16.41 11.25 27.86
CA ILE A 88 15.84 11.24 26.53
C ILE A 88 16.01 12.60 25.86
N GLU A 89 16.82 12.62 24.80
CA GLU A 89 17.03 13.79 23.95
C GLU A 89 16.45 13.56 22.56
N LEU A 90 15.73 14.55 22.04
CA LEU A 90 15.29 14.57 20.65
C LEU A 90 16.42 15.13 19.76
N ARG A 91 16.90 14.34 18.82
CA ARG A 91 18.00 14.71 17.91
C ARG A 91 17.53 14.70 16.47
N GLY A 92 17.78 15.80 15.77
CA GLY A 92 17.44 15.94 14.37
C GLY A 92 15.94 15.90 14.09
N HIS A 93 15.59 15.41 12.93
CA HIS A 93 14.22 15.31 12.43
C HIS A 93 14.02 14.01 11.67
N ALA A 94 12.93 13.31 11.94
CA ALA A 94 12.57 12.10 11.21
C ALA A 94 11.22 12.25 10.51
N ILE A 95 11.09 11.61 9.35
CA ILE A 95 9.89 11.57 8.53
C ILE A 95 9.59 10.12 8.22
N GLU A 96 8.32 9.71 8.35
CA GLU A 96 7.83 8.40 7.94
C GLU A 96 6.83 8.55 6.78
N CYS A 97 7.00 7.71 5.74
CA CYS A 97 6.02 7.51 4.68
C CYS A 97 5.52 6.07 4.74
N ARG A 98 4.21 5.89 4.86
CA ARG A 98 3.56 4.58 4.72
C ARG A 98 3.45 4.23 3.26
N ILE A 99 4.16 3.19 2.84
CA ILE A 99 4.12 2.70 1.46
C ILE A 99 2.96 1.73 1.35
N ASN A 100 1.79 2.27 1.03
CA ASN A 100 0.58 1.48 0.86
C ASN A 100 0.37 1.09 -0.60
N ALA A 101 -0.20 -0.09 -0.82
CA ALA A 101 -0.68 -0.55 -2.12
C ALA A 101 -2.04 0.11 -2.44
N GLU A 102 -1.98 1.38 -2.85
CA GLU A 102 -3.14 2.24 -3.14
C GLU A 102 -2.88 3.09 -4.38
N ASP A 103 -3.96 3.47 -5.07
CA ASP A 103 -3.92 4.36 -6.23
C ASP A 103 -4.45 5.74 -5.85
N ALA A 104 -3.56 6.71 -5.59
CA ALA A 104 -3.93 8.07 -5.23
C ALA A 104 -4.79 8.76 -6.30
N SER A 105 -4.57 8.45 -7.58
CA SER A 105 -5.35 9.03 -8.70
C SER A 105 -6.82 8.57 -8.71
N LYS A 106 -7.12 7.49 -7.99
CA LYS A 106 -8.45 6.92 -7.81
C LYS A 106 -8.98 7.09 -6.37
N ASN A 107 -8.68 8.22 -5.78
CA ASN A 107 -9.08 8.54 -4.41
C ASN A 107 -8.60 7.50 -3.39
N PHE A 108 -7.31 7.13 -3.49
CA PHE A 108 -6.64 6.15 -2.62
C PHE A 108 -7.29 4.76 -2.61
N ALA A 109 -7.87 4.36 -3.74
CA ALA A 109 -8.46 3.03 -3.87
C ALA A 109 -7.39 1.94 -3.63
N PRO A 110 -7.67 0.91 -2.81
CA PRO A 110 -6.76 -0.21 -2.60
C PRO A 110 -6.37 -0.88 -3.91
N ALA A 111 -5.09 -1.20 -4.05
CA ALA A 111 -4.50 -1.85 -5.23
C ALA A 111 -3.74 -3.12 -4.84
N PRO A 112 -4.42 -4.13 -4.24
CA PRO A 112 -3.80 -5.37 -3.82
C PRO A 112 -3.26 -6.15 -5.01
N GLY A 113 -2.29 -7.03 -4.76
CA GLY A 113 -1.72 -7.87 -5.81
C GLY A 113 -0.37 -8.48 -5.43
N LYS A 114 0.26 -9.11 -6.41
CA LYS A 114 1.56 -9.75 -6.25
C LYS A 114 2.69 -8.76 -6.51
N ILE A 115 3.73 -8.86 -5.69
CA ILE A 115 4.94 -8.07 -5.81
C ILE A 115 5.91 -8.81 -6.76
N GLY A 116 6.35 -8.12 -7.79
CA GLY A 116 7.42 -8.57 -8.69
C GLY A 116 8.79 -8.24 -8.11
N ALA A 117 9.54 -7.35 -8.73
CA ALA A 117 10.77 -6.84 -8.17
C ALA A 117 10.49 -5.96 -6.94
N TYR A 118 11.39 -6.02 -5.97
CA TYR A 118 11.31 -5.27 -4.72
C TYR A 118 12.73 -4.88 -4.29
N LEU A 119 13.04 -3.60 -4.37
CA LEU A 119 14.35 -3.06 -4.00
C LEU A 119 14.15 -1.88 -3.03
N GLU A 120 14.60 -2.07 -1.80
CA GLU A 120 14.52 -1.05 -0.76
C GLU A 120 15.64 0.00 -0.90
N PRO A 121 15.33 1.29 -0.63
CA PRO A 121 16.35 2.31 -0.51
C PRO A 121 17.24 2.05 0.70
N SER A 122 18.48 2.52 0.65
CA SER A 122 19.43 2.32 1.72
C SER A 122 20.33 3.54 1.95
N GLY A 123 21.25 3.42 2.92
CA GLY A 123 22.23 4.44 3.25
C GLY A 123 22.02 5.10 4.61
N PRO A 124 22.91 6.03 5.01
CA PRO A 124 22.83 6.69 6.31
C PRO A 124 21.49 7.40 6.52
N GLY A 125 20.87 7.19 7.70
CA GLY A 125 19.60 7.82 8.04
C GLY A 125 18.39 7.32 7.25
N VAL A 126 18.46 6.13 6.62
CA VAL A 126 17.35 5.45 5.95
C VAL A 126 17.06 4.15 6.67
N ARG A 127 15.78 3.92 7.00
CA ARG A 127 15.26 2.69 7.58
C ARG A 127 14.00 2.28 6.82
N VAL A 128 13.89 1.00 6.51
CA VAL A 128 12.68 0.40 5.93
C VAL A 128 12.22 -0.72 6.83
N ASP A 129 10.95 -0.65 7.26
CA ASP A 129 10.29 -1.73 7.99
C ASP A 129 9.27 -2.37 7.04
N SER A 130 9.65 -3.48 6.41
CA SER A 130 8.85 -4.17 5.39
C SER A 130 7.98 -5.26 6.01
N GLY A 131 6.73 -5.35 5.54
CA GLY A 131 5.83 -6.46 5.87
C GLY A 131 5.81 -7.55 4.80
N VAL A 132 6.28 -7.24 3.60
CA VAL A 132 6.28 -8.11 2.41
C VAL A 132 7.54 -7.86 1.59
N GLY A 133 7.84 -8.71 0.61
CA GLY A 133 9.00 -8.58 -0.27
C GLY A 133 8.77 -9.19 -1.65
N ALA A 134 9.80 -9.31 -2.45
CA ALA A 134 9.74 -9.88 -3.80
C ALA A 134 9.06 -11.26 -3.79
N GLY A 135 8.13 -11.48 -4.72
CA GLY A 135 7.33 -12.70 -4.80
C GLY A 135 6.19 -12.81 -3.79
N GLY A 136 6.10 -11.88 -2.82
CA GLY A 136 5.00 -11.77 -1.88
C GLY A 136 3.71 -11.25 -2.50
N GLU A 137 2.67 -11.15 -1.68
CA GLU A 137 1.35 -10.66 -2.10
C GLU A 137 0.77 -9.73 -1.04
N VAL A 138 0.25 -8.58 -1.46
CA VAL A 138 -0.58 -7.72 -0.61
C VAL A 138 -2.02 -8.18 -0.75
N SER A 139 -2.54 -8.73 0.34
CA SER A 139 -3.90 -9.29 0.38
C SER A 139 -4.95 -8.18 0.48
N PRO A 140 -6.09 -8.31 -0.22
CA PRO A 140 -7.22 -7.40 -0.02
C PRO A 140 -7.94 -7.60 1.33
N MET A 141 -7.52 -8.59 2.11
CA MET A 141 -8.15 -8.97 3.39
C MET A 141 -7.61 -8.17 4.58
N TYR A 142 -6.51 -7.46 4.42
CA TYR A 142 -5.80 -6.71 5.46
C TYR A 142 -5.47 -5.31 4.97
N ASP A 143 -4.85 -4.50 5.84
CA ASP A 143 -4.34 -3.19 5.47
C ASP A 143 -3.42 -3.28 4.25
N PRO A 144 -3.49 -2.32 3.32
CA PRO A 144 -2.70 -2.33 2.09
C PRO A 144 -1.23 -1.97 2.31
N MET A 145 -0.75 -1.92 3.55
CA MET A 145 0.60 -1.50 3.88
C MET A 145 1.64 -2.50 3.41
N VAL A 146 2.53 -2.07 2.52
CA VAL A 146 3.69 -2.82 2.03
C VAL A 146 4.85 -2.68 2.99
N ALA A 147 5.17 -1.43 3.33
CA ALA A 147 6.29 -1.07 4.19
C ALA A 147 6.09 0.30 4.81
N LYS A 148 6.93 0.62 5.79
CA LYS A 148 7.19 1.98 6.26
C LYS A 148 8.58 2.38 5.82
N LEU A 149 8.70 3.53 5.17
CA LEU A 149 9.98 4.16 4.88
C LEU A 149 10.18 5.30 5.86
N ILE A 150 11.23 5.22 6.64
CA ILE A 150 11.59 6.23 7.64
C ILE A 150 12.95 6.80 7.30
N VAL A 151 13.06 8.12 7.36
CA VAL A 151 14.36 8.80 7.23
C VAL A 151 14.61 9.69 8.42
N TRP A 152 15.89 9.93 8.70
CA TRP A 152 16.35 10.85 9.71
C TRP A 152 17.45 11.76 9.14
N ASP A 153 17.43 13.03 9.53
CA ASP A 153 18.51 13.97 9.24
C ASP A 153 18.59 15.06 10.32
N ALA A 154 19.54 15.98 10.18
CA ALA A 154 19.81 17.03 11.15
C ALA A 154 18.60 17.99 11.36
N ASP A 155 17.83 18.25 10.31
CA ASP A 155 16.64 19.09 10.34
C ASP A 155 15.56 18.63 9.36
N ARG A 156 14.39 19.30 9.36
CA ARG A 156 13.24 18.95 8.53
C ARG A 156 13.53 19.05 7.03
N GLU A 157 14.28 20.07 6.60
CA GLU A 157 14.60 20.27 5.19
C GLU A 157 15.47 19.15 4.66
N GLN A 158 16.57 18.84 5.37
CA GLN A 158 17.48 17.74 5.02
C GLN A 158 16.76 16.39 5.08
N ALA A 159 15.94 16.13 6.10
CA ALA A 159 15.12 14.93 6.19
C ALA A 159 14.14 14.83 4.99
N THR A 160 13.53 15.93 4.55
CA THR A 160 12.65 15.94 3.36
C THR A 160 13.42 15.59 2.09
N GLN A 161 14.62 16.16 1.89
CA GLN A 161 15.45 15.84 0.72
C GLN A 161 15.91 14.38 0.74
N ARG A 162 16.26 13.84 1.90
CA ARG A 162 16.60 12.42 2.07
C ARG A 162 15.40 11.52 1.77
N MET A 163 14.20 11.89 2.20
CA MET A 163 12.99 11.13 1.92
C MET A 163 12.68 11.12 0.41
N LEU A 164 12.79 12.26 -0.26
CA LEU A 164 12.59 12.34 -1.71
C LEU A 164 13.58 11.46 -2.48
N ARG A 165 14.87 11.45 -2.07
CA ARG A 165 15.88 10.55 -2.62
C ARG A 165 15.50 9.08 -2.38
N ALA A 166 15.18 8.72 -1.15
CA ALA A 166 14.85 7.34 -0.78
C ALA A 166 13.59 6.83 -1.51
N LEU A 167 12.55 7.68 -1.64
CA LEU A 167 11.36 7.35 -2.45
C LEU A 167 11.70 7.17 -3.93
N GLY A 168 12.70 7.91 -4.46
CA GLY A 168 13.17 7.76 -5.84
C GLY A 168 13.97 6.49 -6.10
N GLU A 169 14.57 5.92 -5.06
CA GLU A 169 15.35 4.67 -5.11
C GLU A 169 14.49 3.42 -4.80
N TYR A 170 13.26 3.62 -4.32
CA TYR A 170 12.38 2.52 -3.93
C TYR A 170 11.69 1.93 -5.14
N GLU A 171 11.98 0.68 -5.48
CA GLU A 171 11.38 -0.03 -6.61
C GLU A 171 10.43 -1.13 -6.11
N ILE A 172 9.17 -1.04 -6.50
CA ILE A 172 8.12 -2.03 -6.22
C ILE A 172 7.33 -2.28 -7.50
N GLU A 173 7.52 -3.45 -8.08
CA GLU A 173 6.80 -3.84 -9.29
C GLU A 173 5.55 -4.68 -8.97
N GLY A 174 4.57 -4.62 -9.86
CA GLY A 174 3.34 -5.41 -9.78
C GLY A 174 2.21 -4.75 -8.98
N LEU A 175 2.49 -3.70 -8.21
CA LEU A 175 1.53 -2.95 -7.43
C LEU A 175 1.53 -1.46 -7.81
N LYS A 176 0.40 -0.81 -7.57
CA LYS A 176 0.36 0.65 -7.46
C LYS A 176 0.56 1.02 -6.00
N THR A 177 1.46 1.94 -5.74
CA THR A 177 1.80 2.37 -4.39
C THR A 177 1.66 3.87 -4.22
N LEU A 178 1.68 4.36 -2.98
CA LEU A 178 1.65 5.80 -2.69
C LEU A 178 3.01 6.50 -2.87
N ILE A 179 4.04 5.84 -3.40
CA ILE A 179 5.35 6.48 -3.64
C ILE A 179 5.23 7.76 -4.46
N PRO A 180 4.54 7.81 -5.62
CA PRO A 180 4.39 9.04 -6.40
C PRO A 180 3.61 10.13 -5.65
N PHE A 181 2.63 9.76 -4.85
CA PHE A 181 1.88 10.69 -4.01
C PHE A 181 2.80 11.34 -2.96
N HIS A 182 3.59 10.54 -2.24
CA HIS A 182 4.52 11.07 -1.24
C HIS A 182 5.57 11.98 -1.88
N GLN A 183 6.13 11.63 -3.03
CA GLN A 183 7.07 12.48 -3.76
C GLN A 183 6.44 13.82 -4.13
N ALA A 184 5.23 13.81 -4.67
CA ALA A 184 4.53 15.03 -5.05
C ALA A 184 4.17 15.91 -3.84
N LEU A 185 3.69 15.29 -2.74
CA LEU A 185 3.34 16.00 -1.51
C LEU A 185 4.55 16.68 -0.86
N LEU A 186 5.64 15.91 -0.69
CA LEU A 186 6.87 16.41 -0.05
C LEU A 186 7.56 17.52 -0.84
N ALA A 187 7.30 17.62 -2.15
CA ALA A 187 7.81 18.68 -3.01
C ALA A 187 6.97 19.97 -2.97
N THR A 188 5.85 19.99 -2.23
CA THR A 188 4.98 21.19 -2.16
C THR A 188 5.51 22.25 -1.22
N GLU A 189 5.14 23.50 -1.50
CA GLU A 189 5.43 24.63 -0.61
C GLU A 189 4.68 24.51 0.74
N GLN A 190 3.47 23.94 0.72
CA GLN A 190 2.67 23.68 1.91
C GLN A 190 3.41 22.73 2.88
N TRP A 191 3.96 21.62 2.37
CA TRP A 191 4.80 20.75 3.16
C TRP A 191 6.01 21.47 3.75
N ALA A 192 6.72 22.25 2.95
CA ALA A 192 7.90 23.01 3.39
C ALA A 192 7.55 24.00 4.52
N LYS A 193 6.36 24.60 4.49
CA LYS A 193 5.84 25.48 5.53
C LYS A 193 5.30 24.77 6.77
N GLY A 194 5.17 23.44 6.74
CA GLY A 194 4.60 22.67 7.82
C GLY A 194 3.07 22.77 7.92
N GLU A 195 2.39 23.10 6.83
CA GLU A 195 0.94 23.11 6.73
C GLU A 195 0.36 21.70 6.64
N THR A 196 -0.93 21.54 6.94
CA THR A 196 -1.57 20.21 7.00
C THR A 196 -1.73 19.52 5.64
N CYS A 197 -1.62 20.24 4.54
CA CYS A 197 -1.79 19.77 3.16
C CYS A 197 -3.14 19.08 2.88
N ARG A 198 -4.14 19.29 3.73
CA ARG A 198 -5.46 18.62 3.64
C ARG A 198 -6.19 18.99 2.35
N ASP A 199 -6.13 20.21 1.94
CA ASP A 199 -6.74 20.74 0.71
C ASP A 199 -6.21 20.06 -0.57
N LEU A 200 -4.94 19.61 -0.56
CA LEU A 200 -4.38 18.81 -1.65
C LEU A 200 -5.07 17.43 -1.79
N LEU A 201 -5.53 16.84 -0.69
CA LEU A 201 -6.26 15.57 -0.72
C LEU A 201 -7.68 15.74 -1.28
N GLU A 202 -8.24 16.94 -1.17
CA GLU A 202 -9.56 17.29 -1.71
C GLU A 202 -9.50 17.71 -3.18
N ASP A 203 -8.31 18.08 -3.69
CA ASP A 203 -8.09 18.44 -5.09
C ASP A 203 -8.00 17.21 -6.00
N LYS A 204 -9.15 16.80 -6.51
CA LYS A 204 -9.25 15.66 -7.46
C LYS A 204 -8.48 15.89 -8.77
N ALA A 205 -8.25 17.14 -9.18
CA ALA A 205 -7.48 17.43 -10.38
C ALA A 205 -6.00 17.17 -10.14
N TRP A 206 -5.48 17.63 -9.00
CA TRP A 206 -4.12 17.35 -8.58
C TRP A 206 -3.87 15.85 -8.39
N LEU A 207 -4.75 15.12 -7.70
CA LEU A 207 -4.63 13.66 -7.51
C LEU A 207 -4.60 12.90 -8.84
N LYS A 208 -5.36 13.32 -9.85
CA LYS A 208 -5.33 12.69 -11.18
C LYS A 208 -3.99 12.83 -11.88
N THR A 209 -3.20 13.86 -11.58
CA THR A 209 -1.85 14.02 -12.16
C THR A 209 -0.88 12.95 -11.66
N LEU A 210 -1.19 12.28 -10.55
CA LEU A 210 -0.40 11.23 -9.93
C LEU A 210 -0.73 9.84 -10.48
N ALA A 211 -1.52 9.76 -11.54
CA ALA A 211 -1.86 8.50 -12.18
C ALA A 211 -0.60 7.80 -12.70
N PHE A 212 -0.48 6.51 -12.38
CA PHE A 212 0.56 5.68 -12.99
C PHE A 212 0.42 5.71 -14.50
N PRO A 213 1.54 5.74 -15.24
CA PRO A 213 1.51 5.55 -16.68
C PRO A 213 0.69 4.29 -17.01
N ALA A 214 -0.19 4.37 -18.00
CA ALA A 214 -0.84 3.16 -18.47
C ALA A 214 0.26 2.15 -18.85
N PRO A 215 0.14 0.87 -18.49
CA PRO A 215 1.08 -0.13 -18.94
C PRO A 215 1.15 0.01 -20.47
N THR A 216 2.35 0.28 -20.97
CA THR A 216 2.59 0.31 -22.42
C THR A 216 2.10 -1.05 -22.93
N PRO A 217 1.14 -1.12 -23.84
CA PRO A 217 0.79 -2.40 -24.43
C PRO A 217 2.09 -3.01 -24.91
N PRO A 218 2.34 -4.31 -24.68
CA PRO A 218 3.52 -4.95 -25.22
C PRO A 218 3.58 -4.53 -26.68
N SER A 219 4.67 -3.89 -27.06
CA SER A 219 4.89 -3.55 -28.46
C SER A 219 4.72 -4.87 -29.21
N ASP A 220 3.87 -4.91 -30.22
CA ASP A 220 3.73 -6.08 -31.11
C ASP A 220 5.07 -6.43 -31.78
N ASP A 221 6.11 -5.63 -31.54
CA ASP A 221 7.53 -5.80 -31.86
C ASP A 221 8.34 -6.53 -30.75
N ALA A 222 7.70 -7.06 -29.71
CA ALA A 222 8.28 -8.19 -29.00
C ALA A 222 8.25 -9.36 -30.01
N GLY A 223 9.15 -9.27 -30.98
CA GLY A 223 9.41 -10.32 -31.94
C GLY A 223 9.47 -11.62 -31.16
N GLU A 224 8.74 -12.63 -31.60
CA GLU A 224 8.84 -13.98 -31.08
C GLU A 224 10.30 -14.18 -30.69
N GLU A 225 10.61 -14.32 -29.41
CA GLU A 225 11.96 -14.68 -28.99
C GLU A 225 12.34 -15.88 -29.83
N GLN A 226 13.18 -15.66 -30.87
CA GLN A 226 13.67 -16.73 -31.72
C GLN A 226 14.43 -17.68 -30.78
N LYS A 227 13.73 -18.70 -30.31
CA LYS A 227 14.36 -19.78 -29.60
C LYS A 227 15.31 -20.45 -30.55
N VAL A 228 16.59 -20.17 -30.39
CA VAL A 228 17.64 -20.83 -31.14
C VAL A 228 17.83 -22.22 -30.56
N GLU A 229 17.74 -23.20 -31.39
CA GLU A 229 18.01 -24.59 -31.05
C GLU A 229 19.47 -24.89 -31.41
N GLN A 230 20.26 -25.29 -30.42
CA GLN A 230 21.64 -25.72 -30.61
C GLN A 230 21.83 -27.12 -30.08
N SER A 231 22.46 -27.97 -30.88
CA SER A 231 22.81 -29.32 -30.50
C SER A 231 24.29 -29.40 -30.16
N TYR A 232 24.60 -29.98 -29.03
CA TYR A 232 25.96 -30.17 -28.53
C TYR A 232 26.21 -31.65 -28.33
N GLU A 233 27.39 -32.12 -28.75
CA GLU A 233 27.90 -33.43 -28.37
C GLU A 233 28.75 -33.23 -27.11
N VAL A 234 28.29 -33.78 -25.98
CA VAL A 234 28.94 -33.63 -24.67
C VAL A 234 29.53 -34.98 -24.27
N GLU A 235 30.83 -35.04 -23.99
CA GLU A 235 31.50 -36.24 -23.47
C GLU A 235 31.69 -36.12 -21.96
N VAL A 236 31.15 -37.08 -21.23
CA VAL A 236 31.29 -37.18 -19.78
C VAL A 236 31.81 -38.55 -19.44
N SER A 237 33.01 -38.62 -18.83
CA SER A 237 33.65 -39.89 -18.41
C SER A 237 33.77 -40.92 -19.54
N GLY A 238 34.08 -40.45 -20.78
CA GLY A 238 34.26 -41.30 -21.96
C GLY A 238 32.94 -41.78 -22.62
N GLN A 239 31.77 -41.34 -22.14
CA GLN A 239 30.49 -41.51 -22.80
C GLN A 239 30.02 -40.24 -23.47
N ARG A 240 29.56 -40.34 -24.70
CA ARG A 240 29.05 -39.23 -25.48
C ARG A 240 27.54 -39.14 -25.42
N PHE A 241 27.06 -37.91 -25.24
CA PHE A 241 25.64 -37.57 -25.15
C PHE A 241 25.32 -36.46 -26.16
N ASP A 242 24.29 -36.64 -26.94
CA ASP A 242 23.72 -35.57 -27.78
C ASP A 242 22.77 -34.75 -26.94
N VAL A 243 23.16 -33.49 -26.61
CA VAL A 243 22.39 -32.55 -25.80
C VAL A 243 21.81 -31.48 -26.70
N ARG A 244 20.49 -31.33 -26.71
CA ARG A 244 19.75 -30.31 -27.44
C ARG A 244 19.34 -29.23 -26.48
N VAL A 245 19.84 -28.01 -26.67
CA VAL A 245 19.50 -26.82 -25.89
C VAL A 245 18.60 -25.92 -26.72
N VAL A 246 17.42 -25.59 -26.16
CA VAL A 246 16.45 -24.68 -26.77
C VAL A 246 16.30 -23.48 -25.84
N GLY A 247 16.75 -22.30 -26.26
CA GLY A 247 16.71 -21.09 -25.45
C GLY A 247 16.93 -19.81 -26.26
N PRO A 248 16.86 -18.63 -25.62
CA PRO A 248 17.19 -17.39 -26.28
C PRO A 248 18.65 -17.42 -26.77
N PRO A 249 19.01 -16.69 -27.84
CA PRO A 249 20.39 -16.63 -28.33
C PRO A 249 21.32 -16.15 -27.20
N PHE A 250 22.38 -16.89 -26.95
CA PHE A 250 23.39 -16.53 -25.93
C PHE A 250 24.09 -15.23 -26.35
N ALA A 251 23.86 -14.15 -25.64
CA ALA A 251 24.59 -12.91 -25.79
C ALA A 251 25.97 -13.04 -25.12
N GLY A 252 26.95 -13.53 -25.85
CA GLY A 252 28.32 -13.56 -25.34
C GLY A 252 29.16 -14.66 -25.95
N GLY A 253 29.93 -14.34 -26.99
CA GLY A 253 31.00 -15.19 -27.50
C GLY A 253 31.22 -15.06 -28.99
N GLU A 254 31.88 -13.98 -29.43
CA GLU A 254 32.61 -13.98 -30.69
C GLU A 254 33.72 -15.00 -30.58
N GLY A 255 33.72 -16.00 -31.47
CA GLY A 255 34.87 -16.86 -31.60
C GLY A 255 34.68 -18.13 -32.38
N VAL A 256 35.11 -18.07 -33.61
CA VAL A 256 35.67 -19.13 -34.49
C VAL A 256 34.70 -20.01 -35.24
N GLY A 257 34.80 -19.79 -36.55
CA GLY A 257 34.09 -20.33 -37.69
C GLY A 257 34.24 -21.83 -37.97
N GLY A 258 33.38 -22.26 -38.83
CA GLY A 258 33.46 -23.55 -39.54
C GLY A 258 32.17 -24.02 -40.14
N GLY A 259 31.91 -23.58 -41.32
CA GLY A 259 31.39 -24.23 -42.51
C GLY A 259 30.27 -25.23 -42.45
N GLY A 260 29.27 -25.00 -43.34
CA GLY A 260 28.68 -26.10 -44.11
C GLY A 260 27.17 -26.33 -44.01
N ALA A 261 26.43 -25.65 -44.87
CA ALA A 261 25.43 -26.18 -45.82
C ALA A 261 24.17 -26.96 -45.39
N ASN A 262 23.06 -26.38 -45.80
CA ASN A 262 21.87 -26.98 -46.44
C ASN A 262 21.08 -28.14 -45.80
N GLY A 263 19.79 -27.93 -45.70
CA GLY A 263 18.80 -29.00 -45.71
C GLY A 263 17.40 -28.63 -45.27
N SER A 264 16.60 -28.16 -46.20
CA SER A 264 15.15 -28.44 -46.44
C SER A 264 14.17 -28.60 -45.29
N ALA A 265 13.10 -27.84 -45.46
CA ALA A 265 11.82 -27.85 -44.80
C ALA A 265 11.10 -29.22 -44.73
N ALA A 266 10.47 -29.53 -43.61
CA ALA A 266 9.31 -30.41 -43.59
C ALA A 266 8.36 -29.95 -42.45
N GLY A 267 7.11 -29.73 -42.83
CA GLY A 267 6.06 -29.22 -41.96
C GLY A 267 5.67 -30.16 -40.84
N GLY A 268 5.47 -29.58 -39.65
CA GLY A 268 4.98 -30.24 -38.48
C GLY A 268 3.71 -29.56 -37.96
N ARG A 269 2.67 -30.36 -37.82
CA ARG A 269 1.31 -30.01 -37.39
C ARG A 269 1.29 -29.21 -36.10
N ALA A 270 0.45 -28.14 -36.07
CA ALA A 270 0.12 -27.36 -34.89
C ALA A 270 -0.59 -28.20 -33.81
N ALA A 271 -0.09 -28.12 -32.58
CA ALA A 271 -0.73 -28.68 -31.40
C ALA A 271 -1.94 -27.83 -30.96
N PRO A 272 -2.99 -28.41 -30.40
CA PRO A 272 -4.22 -27.72 -30.07
C PRO A 272 -4.00 -26.72 -28.91
N LYS A 273 -4.46 -25.49 -29.10
CA LYS A 273 -4.48 -24.43 -28.10
C LYS A 273 -5.32 -24.86 -26.88
N ARG A 274 -4.68 -24.97 -25.72
CA ARG A 274 -5.32 -25.18 -24.43
C ARG A 274 -6.10 -23.91 -24.08
N LYS A 275 -7.43 -24.00 -24.02
CA LYS A 275 -8.31 -22.91 -23.57
C LYS A 275 -7.92 -22.53 -22.14
N GLN A 276 -7.48 -21.27 -21.94
CA GLN A 276 -7.41 -20.67 -20.62
C GLN A 276 -8.82 -20.65 -20.02
N ARG A 277 -8.95 -21.29 -18.86
CA ARG A 277 -10.13 -21.12 -18.01
C ARG A 277 -10.12 -19.68 -17.54
N LYS A 278 -11.09 -18.89 -18.01
CA LYS A 278 -11.46 -17.63 -17.34
C LYS A 278 -11.87 -18.00 -15.91
N SER A 279 -11.21 -17.38 -14.92
CA SER A 279 -11.70 -17.37 -13.55
C SER A 279 -13.07 -16.68 -13.58
N SER A 280 -14.11 -17.45 -13.32
CA SER A 280 -15.47 -16.93 -13.14
C SER A 280 -15.52 -16.21 -11.79
N SER A 281 -15.43 -14.88 -11.79
CA SER A 281 -16.09 -14.10 -10.76
C SER A 281 -17.59 -14.42 -10.90
N GLY A 282 -18.17 -15.03 -9.88
CA GLY A 282 -19.53 -15.51 -9.92
C GLY A 282 -20.54 -14.35 -9.81
N GLY A 283 -20.92 -13.80 -10.92
CA GLY A 283 -22.03 -12.86 -11.07
C GLY A 283 -22.34 -12.72 -12.55
N GLY A 284 -23.60 -12.99 -12.95
CA GLY A 284 -24.07 -12.69 -14.29
C GLY A 284 -24.04 -11.17 -14.55
N PRO A 285 -24.31 -10.71 -15.80
CA PRO A 285 -24.28 -9.28 -16.15
C PRO A 285 -25.27 -8.43 -15.35
N ASP A 286 -26.16 -9.05 -14.60
CA ASP A 286 -27.20 -8.42 -13.79
C ASP A 286 -26.85 -8.33 -12.30
N THR A 287 -25.82 -9.02 -11.83
CA THR A 287 -25.47 -9.10 -10.41
C THR A 287 -24.35 -8.13 -10.07
N LEU A 288 -24.63 -7.21 -9.16
CA LEU A 288 -23.64 -6.35 -8.51
C LEU A 288 -23.03 -7.10 -7.34
N SER A 289 -21.70 -7.27 -7.35
CA SER A 289 -20.95 -7.91 -6.28
C SER A 289 -20.14 -6.90 -5.50
N SER A 290 -19.87 -7.17 -4.22
CA SER A 290 -19.04 -6.32 -3.37
C SER A 290 -17.61 -6.25 -3.89
N PRO A 291 -17.04 -5.06 -4.11
CA PRO A 291 -15.65 -4.89 -4.50
C PRO A 291 -14.67 -5.15 -3.35
N LEU A 292 -15.14 -5.17 -2.10
CA LEU A 292 -14.34 -5.29 -0.89
C LEU A 292 -15.10 -6.05 0.20
N GLN A 293 -14.39 -6.53 1.19
CA GLN A 293 -15.00 -7.09 2.40
C GLN A 293 -15.15 -6.01 3.47
N GLY A 294 -16.14 -6.13 4.32
CA GLY A 294 -16.42 -5.20 5.40
C GLY A 294 -17.72 -5.53 6.13
N ASN A 295 -18.24 -4.55 6.83
CA ASN A 295 -19.56 -4.60 7.42
C ASN A 295 -20.52 -3.70 6.64
N MET A 296 -21.74 -4.17 6.40
CA MET A 296 -22.78 -3.38 5.76
C MET A 296 -23.23 -2.29 6.73
N TRP A 297 -22.72 -1.07 6.53
CA TRP A 297 -23.02 0.06 7.42
C TRP A 297 -24.45 0.57 7.24
N LYS A 298 -24.85 0.75 5.98
CA LYS A 298 -26.19 1.30 5.67
C LYS A 298 -26.69 0.76 4.34
N VAL A 299 -28.00 0.44 4.27
CA VAL A 299 -28.68 0.02 3.05
C VAL A 299 -29.75 1.07 2.72
N LEU A 300 -29.62 1.73 1.56
CA LEU A 300 -30.44 2.87 1.16
C LEU A 300 -31.60 2.52 0.22
N VAL A 301 -31.64 1.27 -0.25
CA VAL A 301 -32.65 0.77 -1.21
C VAL A 301 -33.28 -0.51 -0.70
N LYS A 302 -34.40 -0.89 -1.29
CA LYS A 302 -35.14 -2.11 -0.97
C LYS A 302 -35.31 -2.98 -2.21
N GLN A 303 -35.54 -4.27 -1.99
CA GLN A 303 -35.91 -5.17 -3.06
C GLN A 303 -37.26 -4.68 -3.69
N GLY A 304 -37.25 -4.57 -5.00
CA GLY A 304 -38.39 -4.04 -5.77
C GLY A 304 -38.23 -2.59 -6.20
N ASP A 305 -37.28 -1.83 -5.65
CA ASP A 305 -37.00 -0.46 -6.04
C ASP A 305 -36.42 -0.37 -7.46
N THR A 306 -36.74 0.74 -8.15
CA THR A 306 -36.12 1.08 -9.43
C THR A 306 -34.97 2.06 -9.16
N VAL A 307 -33.83 1.79 -9.75
CA VAL A 307 -32.60 2.57 -9.55
C VAL A 307 -32.02 3.02 -10.89
N GLU A 308 -31.33 4.17 -10.88
CA GLU A 308 -30.57 4.68 -12.01
C GLU A 308 -29.11 4.21 -11.94
N GLU A 309 -28.40 4.19 -13.07
CA GLU A 309 -26.98 3.90 -13.10
C GLU A 309 -26.21 4.96 -12.30
N GLY A 310 -25.33 4.53 -11.39
CA GLY A 310 -24.60 5.42 -10.48
C GLY A 310 -25.35 5.80 -9.21
N GLN A 311 -26.62 5.40 -9.04
CA GLN A 311 -27.38 5.65 -7.81
C GLN A 311 -26.79 4.87 -6.64
N LEU A 312 -26.61 5.53 -5.48
CA LEU A 312 -26.11 4.94 -4.25
C LEU A 312 -27.09 3.90 -3.71
N LEU A 313 -26.61 2.67 -3.51
CA LEU A 313 -27.41 1.53 -3.02
C LEU A 313 -27.15 1.24 -1.54
N CYS A 314 -25.89 1.18 -1.15
CA CYS A 314 -25.48 0.87 0.21
C CYS A 314 -24.10 1.44 0.51
N ILE A 315 -23.75 1.46 1.79
CA ILE A 315 -22.43 1.86 2.29
C ILE A 315 -21.84 0.68 3.04
N ILE A 316 -20.62 0.30 2.67
CA ILE A 316 -19.84 -0.74 3.34
C ILE A 316 -18.72 -0.07 4.16
N GLU A 317 -18.74 -0.31 5.46
CA GLU A 317 -17.61 0.06 6.32
C GLU A 317 -16.53 -1.01 6.23
N ALA A 318 -15.36 -0.60 5.75
CA ALA A 318 -14.16 -1.43 5.72
C ALA A 318 -12.99 -0.61 6.24
N MET A 319 -12.22 -1.15 7.19
CA MET A 319 -11.03 -0.51 7.76
C MET A 319 -11.28 0.92 8.29
N LYS A 320 -12.44 1.14 8.95
CA LYS A 320 -12.91 2.45 9.46
C LYS A 320 -13.18 3.50 8.36
N MET A 321 -13.34 3.06 7.12
CA MET A 321 -13.72 3.91 5.99
C MET A 321 -15.08 3.49 5.45
N GLU A 322 -15.92 4.49 5.14
CA GLU A 322 -17.20 4.29 4.50
C GLU A 322 -17.01 4.23 2.98
N ASN A 323 -17.40 3.12 2.37
CA ASN A 323 -17.29 2.90 0.92
C ASN A 323 -18.67 2.87 0.31
N GLU A 324 -18.95 3.83 -0.55
CA GLU A 324 -20.21 3.98 -1.27
C GLU A 324 -20.29 2.97 -2.42
N ILE A 325 -21.34 2.18 -2.45
CA ILE A 325 -21.60 1.21 -3.52
C ILE A 325 -22.81 1.70 -4.34
N THR A 326 -22.56 1.92 -5.62
CA THR A 326 -23.54 2.46 -6.57
C THR A 326 -24.02 1.40 -7.56
N ALA A 327 -25.21 1.61 -8.13
CA ALA A 327 -25.78 0.75 -9.15
C ALA A 327 -24.91 0.77 -10.42
N HIS A 328 -24.53 -0.40 -10.93
CA HIS A 328 -23.74 -0.56 -12.16
C HIS A 328 -24.53 -0.38 -13.44
N LYS A 329 -25.85 -0.31 -13.34
CA LYS A 329 -26.80 -0.04 -14.44
C LYS A 329 -28.16 0.38 -13.89
N ALA A 330 -28.98 1.02 -14.73
CA ALA A 330 -30.36 1.33 -14.41
C ALA A 330 -31.24 0.06 -14.49
N GLY A 331 -32.25 -0.05 -13.59
CA GLY A 331 -33.12 -1.19 -13.57
C GLY A 331 -33.86 -1.38 -12.25
N LYS A 332 -34.59 -2.50 -12.15
CA LYS A 332 -35.32 -2.88 -10.92
C LYS A 332 -34.49 -3.88 -10.11
N ILE A 333 -34.39 -3.64 -8.80
CA ILE A 333 -33.71 -4.57 -7.87
C ILE A 333 -34.62 -5.79 -7.66
N VAL A 334 -34.23 -6.93 -8.17
CA VAL A 334 -34.98 -8.20 -8.03
C VAL A 334 -34.57 -8.99 -6.81
N GLU A 335 -33.30 -8.88 -6.41
CA GLU A 335 -32.75 -9.50 -5.20
C GLU A 335 -31.81 -8.53 -4.49
N LEU A 336 -31.86 -8.52 -3.15
CA LEU A 336 -31.01 -7.69 -2.28
C LEU A 336 -30.62 -8.53 -1.04
N PRO A 337 -29.64 -9.43 -1.17
CA PRO A 337 -29.26 -10.38 -0.11
C PRO A 337 -28.36 -9.77 0.97
N ILE A 338 -28.48 -8.47 1.23
CA ILE A 338 -27.68 -7.74 2.23
C ILE A 338 -28.56 -7.20 3.35
N SER A 339 -27.99 -7.05 4.54
CA SER A 339 -28.64 -6.48 5.71
C SER A 339 -27.68 -5.54 6.44
N GLU A 340 -28.19 -4.44 7.00
CA GLU A 340 -27.39 -3.54 7.83
C GLU A 340 -26.79 -4.28 9.03
N GLY A 341 -25.52 -3.98 9.33
CA GLY A 341 -24.74 -4.61 10.40
C GLY A 341 -24.18 -6.00 10.06
N ALA A 342 -24.51 -6.59 8.91
CA ALA A 342 -24.00 -7.89 8.51
C ALA A 342 -22.62 -7.80 7.84
N PRO A 343 -21.70 -8.77 8.09
CA PRO A 343 -20.44 -8.85 7.37
C PRO A 343 -20.68 -9.25 5.91
N ILE A 344 -19.90 -8.64 5.01
CA ILE A 344 -19.91 -8.97 3.59
C ILE A 344 -18.48 -9.28 3.11
N ALA A 345 -18.33 -10.36 2.32
CA ALA A 345 -17.06 -10.73 1.72
C ALA A 345 -16.87 -10.06 0.35
N ALA A 346 -15.62 -9.84 -0.05
CA ALA A 346 -15.31 -9.39 -1.41
C ALA A 346 -15.85 -10.42 -2.43
N GLY A 347 -16.52 -9.94 -3.48
CA GLY A 347 -17.17 -10.78 -4.49
C GLY A 347 -18.56 -11.33 -4.10
N ALA A 348 -19.02 -11.13 -2.86
CA ALA A 348 -20.38 -11.52 -2.45
C ALA A 348 -21.44 -10.67 -3.18
N PRO A 349 -22.60 -11.24 -3.53
CA PRO A 349 -23.66 -10.51 -4.21
C PRO A 349 -24.27 -9.45 -3.30
N ILE A 350 -24.39 -8.22 -3.80
CA ILE A 350 -25.07 -7.10 -3.14
C ILE A 350 -26.49 -6.97 -3.67
N ALA A 351 -26.65 -6.91 -4.97
CA ALA A 351 -27.95 -6.72 -5.62
C ALA A 351 -27.98 -7.40 -6.99
N THR A 352 -29.14 -7.92 -7.38
CA THR A 352 -29.43 -8.30 -8.76
C THR A 352 -30.36 -7.25 -9.36
N ILE A 353 -29.88 -6.54 -10.40
CA ILE A 353 -30.60 -5.45 -11.07
C ILE A 353 -30.97 -5.92 -12.48
N LYS A 354 -32.26 -5.95 -12.80
CA LYS A 354 -32.74 -6.25 -14.16
C LYS A 354 -33.21 -4.99 -14.85
N SER A 355 -32.86 -4.81 -16.10
CA SER A 355 -33.39 -3.75 -16.95
C SER A 355 -34.94 -3.88 -17.03
N PRO A 356 -35.67 -2.77 -17.03
CA PRO A 356 -37.14 -2.84 -17.31
C PRO A 356 -37.33 -3.44 -18.72
N GLU A 357 -38.27 -4.38 -18.80
CA GLU A 357 -38.73 -4.96 -20.07
C GLU A 357 -39.36 -3.89 -20.98
#